data_f6cd905d4ce3c6e2532c351251c08425
#
_entry.id   f6cd905d4ce3c6e2532c351251c08425
#
_cell.length_a   1.000
_cell.length_b   1.000
_cell.length_c   1.000
_cell.angle_alpha   90.00
_cell.angle_beta   90.00
_cell.angle_gamma   90.00
#
_symmetry.space_group_name_H-M   'P 1'
#
loop_
_entity.id
_entity.type
_entity.pdbx_description
1 polymer ?
#
loop_
_entity_poly.entity_id
_entity_poly.type
_entity_poly.pdbx_seq_one_letter_code
_entity_poly.pdbx_strand_id
1 'polypeptide(L)'
;MAASGLIPIPEPLPQVPWSGPARLVLWDNKSPPVTAQQDGIEQILVQLDPTHLASLHPGQILVMPLPDGAPEVHALITDTFNDATGTHNWRASVQNDLPNASVLITQGTEQTHIAIFTEQGSYTLIADNKTGKATLVDEGKLIARQALVDDGVVLHEHPELTPPLSP
;
A
#
# COMPACT_ATOMS: atom_id res chain seq x y z
N MET A 1 -19.98 -39.83 57.08
CA MET A 1 -19.08 -38.74 56.60
C MET A 1 -19.19 -38.61 55.06
N ALA A 2 -19.84 -37.59 54.61
CA ALA A 2 -19.91 -37.34 53.17
C ALA A 2 -18.55 -36.82 52.68
N ALA A 3 -17.89 -37.57 51.83
CA ALA A 3 -16.72 -37.09 51.16
C ALA A 3 -17.12 -35.92 50.25
N SER A 4 -16.63 -34.72 50.53
CA SER A 4 -16.79 -33.60 49.63
C SER A 4 -16.11 -33.95 48.32
N GLY A 5 -16.87 -34.40 47.32
CA GLY A 5 -16.36 -34.59 45.98
C GLY A 5 -16.01 -33.23 45.40
N LEU A 6 -14.76 -32.87 45.46
CA LEU A 6 -14.23 -31.76 44.65
C LEU A 6 -14.40 -32.16 43.19
N ILE A 7 -15.32 -31.48 42.51
CA ILE A 7 -15.43 -31.59 41.05
C ILE A 7 -14.13 -31.08 40.49
N PRO A 8 -13.30 -31.90 39.79
CA PRO A 8 -12.07 -31.42 39.20
C PRO A 8 -12.42 -30.31 38.21
N ILE A 9 -11.79 -29.16 38.39
CA ILE A 9 -11.86 -28.07 37.41
C ILE A 9 -11.30 -28.65 36.10
N PRO A 10 -12.07 -28.69 34.99
CA PRO A 10 -11.56 -29.18 33.74
C PRO A 10 -10.33 -28.36 33.37
N GLU A 11 -9.24 -29.04 33.06
CA GLU A 11 -8.07 -28.39 32.52
C GLU A 11 -8.47 -27.57 31.28
N PRO A 12 -8.02 -26.31 31.16
CA PRO A 12 -8.29 -25.54 29.97
C PRO A 12 -7.78 -26.35 28.76
N LEU A 13 -8.66 -26.58 27.80
CA LEU A 13 -8.28 -27.22 26.55
C LEU A 13 -7.04 -26.51 26.00
N PRO A 14 -6.04 -27.25 25.54
CA PRO A 14 -4.87 -26.62 24.90
C PRO A 14 -5.38 -25.70 23.81
N GLN A 15 -5.09 -24.42 23.95
CA GLN A 15 -5.42 -23.46 22.90
C GLN A 15 -4.65 -23.88 21.67
N VAL A 16 -5.37 -24.41 20.69
CA VAL A 16 -4.80 -24.65 19.37
C VAL A 16 -4.36 -23.28 18.86
N PRO A 17 -3.06 -23.07 18.60
CA PRO A 17 -2.62 -21.80 18.07
C PRO A 17 -3.40 -21.49 16.81
N TRP A 18 -3.85 -20.24 16.66
CA TRP A 18 -4.57 -19.77 15.50
C TRP A 18 -3.88 -20.24 14.23
N SER A 19 -4.51 -21.14 13.49
CA SER A 19 -3.98 -21.70 12.24
C SER A 19 -4.46 -20.92 11.01
N GLY A 20 -5.00 -19.71 11.22
CA GLY A 20 -5.37 -18.81 10.16
C GLY A 20 -4.14 -18.25 9.40
N PRO A 21 -4.37 -17.54 8.29
CA PRO A 21 -3.29 -16.92 7.55
C PRO A 21 -2.47 -16.00 8.45
N ALA A 22 -1.13 -16.05 8.32
CA ALA A 22 -0.23 -15.21 9.08
C ALA A 22 -0.49 -13.73 8.74
N ARG A 23 -0.68 -12.91 9.76
CA ARG A 23 -0.82 -11.46 9.61
C ARG A 23 0.52 -10.79 9.78
N LEU A 24 0.86 -9.92 8.86
CA LEU A 24 2.10 -9.18 8.84
C LEU A 24 1.81 -7.68 8.70
N VAL A 25 2.14 -6.92 9.73
CA VAL A 25 2.14 -5.45 9.65
C VAL A 25 3.37 -5.02 8.90
N LEU A 26 3.22 -4.41 7.73
CA LEU A 26 4.35 -4.03 6.87
C LEU A 26 5.12 -2.83 7.41
N TRP A 27 4.41 -1.85 7.99
CA TRP A 27 5.02 -0.68 8.62
C TRP A 27 4.12 -0.14 9.73
N ASP A 28 4.70 0.62 10.63
CA ASP A 28 3.97 1.28 11.71
C ASP A 28 3.49 2.67 11.27
N ASN A 29 2.27 3.00 11.65
CA ASN A 29 1.72 4.34 11.43
C ASN A 29 2.20 5.28 12.55
N LYS A 30 3.26 6.03 12.27
CA LYS A 30 3.78 7.03 13.22
C LYS A 30 2.91 8.27 13.24
N SER A 31 2.62 8.79 14.44
CA SER A 31 1.88 10.04 14.62
C SER A 31 2.75 11.02 15.45
N PRO A 32 3.15 12.16 14.90
CA PRO A 32 2.92 12.62 13.54
C PRO A 32 3.76 11.82 12.51
N PRO A 33 3.30 11.70 11.26
CA PRO A 33 4.05 11.01 10.23
C PRO A 33 5.35 11.77 9.93
N VAL A 34 6.42 11.04 9.65
CA VAL A 34 7.67 11.62 9.15
C VAL A 34 7.51 11.85 7.65
N THR A 35 7.65 13.09 7.22
CA THR A 35 7.48 13.47 5.82
C THR A 35 8.77 14.02 5.22
N ALA A 36 8.91 13.88 3.91
CA ALA A 36 9.94 14.51 3.10
C ALA A 36 9.29 15.11 1.85
N GLN A 37 9.93 16.12 1.27
CA GLN A 37 9.50 16.73 0.02
C GLN A 37 10.50 16.37 -1.08
N GLN A 38 10.00 15.79 -2.16
CA GLN A 38 10.78 15.54 -3.36
C GLN A 38 10.04 16.12 -4.55
N ASP A 39 10.70 17.02 -5.29
CA ASP A 39 10.10 17.74 -6.42
C ASP A 39 8.78 18.44 -6.05
N GLY A 40 8.70 18.88 -4.81
CA GLY A 40 7.54 19.51 -4.22
C GLY A 40 6.38 18.56 -3.92
N ILE A 41 6.56 17.26 -4.00
CA ILE A 41 5.59 16.24 -3.63
C ILE A 41 5.90 15.78 -2.22
N GLU A 42 4.89 15.82 -1.33
CA GLU A 42 5.01 15.28 0.00
C GLU A 42 5.02 13.75 -0.05
N GLN A 43 6.06 13.18 0.54
CA GLN A 43 6.22 11.74 0.72
C GLN A 43 6.23 11.42 2.21
N ILE A 44 5.55 10.36 2.60
CA ILE A 44 5.60 9.84 3.96
C ILE A 44 6.72 8.81 4.03
N LEU A 45 7.65 9.00 4.96
CA LEU A 45 8.75 8.08 5.18
C LEU A 45 8.30 6.98 6.14
N VAL A 46 8.42 5.75 5.73
CA VAL A 46 8.10 4.56 6.52
C VAL A 46 9.29 3.59 6.52
N GLN A 47 9.34 2.73 7.53
CA GLN A 47 10.36 1.72 7.66
C GLN A 47 9.70 0.34 7.65
N LEU A 48 10.09 -0.50 6.70
CA LEU A 48 9.72 -1.90 6.62
C LEU A 48 10.87 -2.77 7.12
N ASP A 49 10.55 -4.00 7.53
CA ASP A 49 11.56 -5.01 7.81
C ASP A 49 11.97 -5.69 6.48
N PRO A 50 13.25 -5.65 6.09
CA PRO A 50 13.72 -6.30 4.87
C PRO A 50 13.45 -7.82 4.84
N THR A 51 13.42 -8.47 6.00
CA THR A 51 13.10 -9.90 6.09
C THR A 51 11.65 -10.19 5.73
N HIS A 52 10.74 -9.28 6.03
CA HIS A 52 9.33 -9.38 5.62
C HIS A 52 9.18 -9.27 4.10
N LEU A 53 9.90 -8.34 3.48
CA LEU A 53 9.89 -8.19 2.02
C LEU A 53 10.44 -9.44 1.32
N ALA A 54 11.47 -10.06 1.87
CA ALA A 54 12.06 -11.28 1.31
C ALA A 54 11.17 -12.53 1.47
N SER A 55 10.19 -12.50 2.37
CA SER A 55 9.34 -13.65 2.72
C SER A 55 7.89 -13.54 2.24
N LEU A 56 7.58 -12.63 1.34
CA LEU A 56 6.23 -12.50 0.79
C LEU A 56 5.82 -13.76 0.04
N HIS A 57 4.63 -14.27 0.34
CA HIS A 57 4.10 -15.49 -0.28
C HIS A 57 2.56 -15.52 -0.25
N PRO A 58 1.92 -16.31 -1.12
CA PRO A 58 0.48 -16.51 -1.08
C PRO A 58 0.00 -17.07 0.27
N GLY A 59 -1.19 -16.66 0.68
CA GLY A 59 -1.79 -17.04 1.96
C GLY A 59 -1.43 -16.12 3.13
N GLN A 60 -0.55 -15.16 2.94
CA GLN A 60 -0.17 -14.17 3.94
C GLN A 60 -1.12 -12.96 3.88
N ILE A 61 -1.52 -12.44 5.04
CA ILE A 61 -2.29 -11.18 5.13
C ILE A 61 -1.34 -10.05 5.48
N LEU A 62 -1.28 -9.06 4.60
CA LEU A 62 -0.51 -7.84 4.81
C LEU A 62 -1.42 -6.77 5.43
N VAL A 63 -0.96 -6.17 6.52
CA VAL A 63 -1.63 -5.04 7.17
C VAL A 63 -0.85 -3.78 6.83
N MET A 64 -1.51 -2.85 6.16
CA MET A 64 -0.92 -1.63 5.64
C MET A 64 -1.68 -0.41 6.17
N PRO A 65 -1.14 0.30 7.17
CA PRO A 65 -1.73 1.55 7.64
C PRO A 65 -1.65 2.63 6.58
N LEU A 66 -2.73 3.37 6.36
CA LEU A 66 -2.77 4.49 5.44
C LEU A 66 -2.75 5.83 6.19
N PRO A 67 -2.26 6.90 5.55
CA PRO A 67 -2.18 8.22 6.15
C PRO A 67 -3.55 8.92 6.22
N ASP A 68 -3.58 10.07 6.93
CA ASP A 68 -4.70 11.00 6.98
C ASP A 68 -6.02 10.38 7.51
N GLY A 69 -5.92 9.44 8.44
CA GLY A 69 -7.09 8.78 9.03
C GLY A 69 -7.82 7.83 8.10
N ALA A 70 -7.26 7.50 6.94
CA ALA A 70 -7.80 6.46 6.07
C ALA A 70 -7.72 5.10 6.76
N PRO A 71 -8.72 4.21 6.57
CA PRO A 71 -8.69 2.89 7.19
C PRO A 71 -7.50 2.07 6.68
N GLU A 72 -6.90 1.30 7.57
CA GLU A 72 -5.83 0.38 7.19
C GLU A 72 -6.34 -0.69 6.21
N VAL A 73 -5.48 -1.17 5.35
CA VAL A 73 -5.79 -2.19 4.36
C VAL A 73 -5.25 -3.54 4.82
N HIS A 74 -6.13 -4.54 4.88
CA HIS A 74 -5.78 -5.93 5.13
C HIS A 74 -5.88 -6.70 3.82
N ALA A 75 -4.76 -7.10 3.26
CA ALA A 75 -4.70 -7.72 1.94
C ALA A 75 -4.12 -9.14 2.01
N LEU A 76 -4.91 -10.12 1.59
CA LEU A 76 -4.50 -11.51 1.46
C LEU A 76 -3.80 -11.71 0.11
N ILE A 77 -2.54 -12.12 0.12
CA ILE A 77 -1.84 -12.50 -1.10
C ILE A 77 -2.47 -13.78 -1.65
N THR A 78 -3.08 -13.69 -2.84
CA THR A 78 -3.84 -14.78 -3.44
C THR A 78 -3.13 -15.44 -4.61
N ASP A 79 -2.28 -14.71 -5.30
CA ASP A 79 -1.69 -15.16 -6.55
C ASP A 79 -0.29 -14.60 -6.74
N THR A 80 0.56 -15.35 -7.41
CA THR A 80 1.88 -14.92 -7.85
C THR A 80 2.00 -15.13 -9.35
N PHE A 81 2.60 -14.16 -10.01
CA PHE A 81 3.03 -14.34 -11.39
C PHE A 81 4.41 -13.70 -11.57
N ASN A 82 5.33 -14.48 -12.12
CA ASN A 82 6.68 -14.01 -12.37
C ASN A 82 6.81 -13.75 -13.86
N ASP A 83 7.47 -12.65 -14.18
CA ASP A 83 7.85 -12.40 -15.56
C ASP A 83 9.22 -13.00 -15.89
N ALA A 84 9.57 -12.99 -17.18
CA ALA A 84 10.85 -13.53 -17.65
C ALA A 84 12.07 -12.71 -17.19
N THR A 85 11.88 -11.56 -16.58
CA THR A 85 12.94 -10.64 -16.11
C THR A 85 13.37 -10.90 -14.67
N GLY A 86 12.74 -11.86 -13.98
CA GLY A 86 12.99 -12.16 -12.57
C GLY A 86 12.28 -11.25 -11.59
N THR A 87 11.33 -10.46 -12.07
CA THR A 87 10.43 -9.66 -11.22
C THR A 87 9.33 -10.54 -10.66
N HIS A 88 9.14 -10.49 -9.34
CA HIS A 88 8.06 -11.18 -8.67
C HIS A 88 6.85 -10.26 -8.53
N ASN A 89 5.69 -10.74 -8.92
CA ASN A 89 4.44 -10.00 -8.81
C ASN A 89 3.43 -10.79 -7.97
N TRP A 90 2.74 -10.10 -7.07
CA TRP A 90 1.67 -10.67 -6.26
C TRP A 90 0.42 -9.80 -6.38
N ARG A 91 -0.72 -10.47 -6.49
CA ARG A 91 -2.02 -9.85 -6.28
C ARG A 91 -2.49 -10.15 -4.88
N ALA A 92 -3.12 -9.20 -4.25
CA ALA A 92 -3.71 -9.39 -2.96
C ALA A 92 -5.16 -8.93 -2.93
N SER A 93 -6.02 -9.75 -2.35
CA SER A 93 -7.44 -9.47 -2.16
C SER A 93 -7.64 -8.80 -0.81
N VAL A 94 -8.31 -7.66 -0.80
CA VAL A 94 -8.61 -6.94 0.43
C VAL A 94 -9.68 -7.67 1.24
N GLN A 95 -9.40 -7.94 2.50
CA GLN A 95 -10.21 -8.80 3.37
C GLN A 95 -11.13 -8.04 4.33
N ASN A 96 -10.80 -6.78 4.63
CA ASN A 96 -11.64 -5.93 5.45
C ASN A 96 -12.67 -5.16 4.60
N ASP A 97 -13.64 -4.52 5.27
CA ASP A 97 -14.78 -3.83 4.62
C ASP A 97 -14.34 -2.56 3.86
N LEU A 98 -13.55 -2.75 2.83
CA LEU A 98 -13.15 -1.70 1.88
C LEU A 98 -13.61 -2.10 0.49
N PRO A 99 -14.78 -1.61 0.04
CA PRO A 99 -15.32 -1.97 -1.27
C PRO A 99 -14.37 -1.50 -2.38
N ASN A 100 -14.28 -2.30 -3.45
CA ASN A 100 -13.48 -2.01 -4.63
C ASN A 100 -11.98 -1.76 -4.37
N ALA A 101 -11.47 -2.17 -3.20
CA ALA A 101 -10.05 -2.07 -2.88
C ALA A 101 -9.25 -3.22 -3.49
N SER A 102 -8.05 -2.92 -3.93
CA SER A 102 -7.11 -3.90 -4.47
C SER A 102 -5.66 -3.53 -4.15
N VAL A 103 -4.80 -4.54 -4.11
CA VAL A 103 -3.37 -4.34 -3.86
C VAL A 103 -2.57 -5.14 -4.88
N LEU A 104 -1.59 -4.49 -5.46
CA LEU A 104 -0.62 -5.10 -6.37
C LEU A 104 0.78 -4.87 -5.81
N ILE A 105 1.58 -5.93 -5.76
CA ILE A 105 2.95 -5.88 -5.28
C ILE A 105 3.87 -6.33 -6.41
N THR A 106 4.87 -5.53 -6.70
CA THR A 106 5.92 -5.83 -7.68
C THR A 106 7.27 -5.73 -7.01
N GLN A 107 8.00 -6.82 -6.95
CA GLN A 107 9.31 -6.88 -6.33
C GLN A 107 10.38 -7.16 -7.38
N GLY A 108 11.26 -6.16 -7.57
CA GLY A 108 12.48 -6.30 -8.33
C GLY A 108 13.66 -6.72 -7.45
N THR A 109 14.86 -6.65 -7.99
CA THR A 109 16.09 -7.01 -7.27
C THR A 109 16.40 -6.02 -6.13
N GLU A 110 16.17 -4.74 -6.34
CA GLU A 110 16.57 -3.68 -5.41
C GLU A 110 15.38 -3.06 -4.66
N GLN A 111 14.23 -3.02 -5.29
CA GLN A 111 13.05 -2.33 -4.77
C GLN A 111 11.80 -3.18 -4.85
N THR A 112 10.90 -2.93 -3.90
CA THR A 112 9.53 -3.44 -3.90
C THR A 112 8.57 -2.27 -4.04
N HIS A 113 7.67 -2.36 -5.00
CA HIS A 113 6.59 -1.40 -5.24
C HIS A 113 5.26 -2.01 -4.78
N ILE A 114 4.51 -1.28 -4.00
CA ILE A 114 3.17 -1.67 -3.56
C ILE A 114 2.19 -0.60 -3.98
N ALA A 115 1.27 -0.95 -4.87
CA ALA A 115 0.17 -0.09 -5.28
C ALA A 115 -1.10 -0.50 -4.53
N ILE A 116 -1.72 0.46 -3.85
CA ILE A 116 -2.93 0.27 -3.05
C ILE A 116 -4.03 1.16 -3.63
N PHE A 117 -5.12 0.55 -4.04
CA PHE A 117 -6.27 1.23 -4.60
C PHE A 117 -7.46 1.07 -3.65
N THR A 118 -8.08 2.18 -3.28
CA THR A 118 -9.29 2.23 -2.46
C THR A 118 -10.27 3.24 -3.05
N GLU A 119 -11.52 3.22 -2.64
CA GLU A 119 -12.49 4.25 -3.06
C GLU A 119 -12.12 5.66 -2.57
N GLN A 120 -11.33 5.76 -1.50
CA GLN A 120 -10.92 7.03 -0.91
C GLN A 120 -9.64 7.59 -1.54
N GLY A 121 -8.91 6.79 -2.30
CA GLY A 121 -7.68 7.19 -2.94
C GLY A 121 -6.79 6.04 -3.33
N SER A 122 -5.74 6.36 -4.04
CA SER A 122 -4.68 5.41 -4.39
C SER A 122 -3.34 5.86 -3.80
N TYR A 123 -2.56 4.87 -3.40
CA TYR A 123 -1.29 5.07 -2.73
C TYR A 123 -0.23 4.20 -3.36
N THR A 124 0.97 4.73 -3.49
CA THR A 124 2.13 3.96 -3.94
C THR A 124 3.22 3.98 -2.87
N LEU A 125 3.68 2.80 -2.49
CA LEU A 125 4.83 2.64 -1.62
C LEU A 125 5.99 2.07 -2.43
N ILE A 126 7.17 2.66 -2.27
CA ILE A 126 8.42 2.17 -2.85
C ILE A 126 9.40 1.93 -1.71
N ALA A 127 9.80 0.68 -1.55
CA ALA A 127 10.71 0.23 -0.50
C ALA A 127 12.02 -0.29 -1.07
N ASP A 128 13.13 0.08 -0.43
CA ASP A 128 14.43 -0.53 -0.68
C ASP A 128 14.49 -1.92 -0.03
N ASN A 129 14.80 -2.95 -0.81
CA ASN A 129 14.78 -4.33 -0.34
C ASN A 129 15.88 -4.66 0.69
N LYS A 130 16.96 -3.89 0.71
CA LYS A 130 18.10 -4.12 1.61
C LYS A 130 17.91 -3.43 2.94
N THR A 131 17.45 -2.20 2.93
CA THR A 131 17.34 -1.35 4.13
C THR A 131 15.94 -1.31 4.70
N GLY A 132 14.90 -1.61 3.90
CA GLY A 132 13.50 -1.45 4.26
C GLY A 132 13.03 0.00 4.32
N LYS A 133 13.89 0.96 4.00
CA LYS A 133 13.47 2.36 3.89
C LYS A 133 12.50 2.52 2.74
N ALA A 134 11.38 3.17 3.01
CA ALA A 134 10.32 3.31 2.03
C ALA A 134 9.69 4.70 2.05
N THR A 135 9.11 5.05 0.92
CA THR A 135 8.30 6.25 0.75
C THR A 135 6.90 5.85 0.34
N LEU A 136 5.91 6.45 1.00
CA LEU A 136 4.49 6.29 0.69
C LEU A 136 3.97 7.62 0.12
N VAL A 137 3.39 7.55 -1.06
CA VAL A 137 2.82 8.71 -1.77
C VAL A 137 1.32 8.53 -1.92
N ASP A 138 0.57 9.58 -1.58
CA ASP A 138 -0.85 9.70 -1.92
C ASP A 138 -0.97 10.23 -3.36
N GLU A 139 -1.38 9.36 -4.28
CA GLU A 139 -1.50 9.67 -5.70
C GLU A 139 -2.60 10.71 -5.97
N GLY A 140 -3.62 10.77 -5.13
CA GLY A 140 -4.67 11.78 -5.22
C GLY A 140 -4.14 13.19 -5.00
N LYS A 141 -3.24 13.38 -4.04
CA LYS A 141 -2.56 14.65 -3.80
C LYS A 141 -1.63 15.03 -4.95
N LEU A 142 -0.98 14.05 -5.57
CA LEU A 142 -0.13 14.24 -6.74
C LEU A 142 -0.94 14.75 -7.94
N ILE A 143 -2.07 14.10 -8.23
CA ILE A 143 -2.96 14.48 -9.35
C ILE A 143 -3.55 15.88 -9.12
N ALA A 144 -4.04 16.18 -7.92
CA ALA A 144 -4.59 17.49 -7.58
C ALA A 144 -3.56 18.60 -7.79
N ARG A 145 -2.29 18.36 -7.49
CA ARG A 145 -1.21 19.32 -7.71
C ARG A 145 -0.89 19.50 -9.19
N GLN A 146 -0.84 18.42 -9.98
CA GLN A 146 -0.62 18.50 -11.42
C GLN A 146 -1.72 19.32 -12.10
N ALA A 147 -2.97 19.14 -11.70
CA ALA A 147 -4.08 19.94 -12.20
C ALA A 147 -3.92 21.45 -11.93
N LEU A 148 -3.37 21.83 -10.77
CA LEU A 148 -3.10 23.22 -10.43
C LEU A 148 -1.96 23.85 -11.24
N VAL A 149 -1.03 23.04 -11.74
CA VAL A 149 0.11 23.48 -12.55
C VAL A 149 -0.28 23.58 -14.03
N ASP A 150 -1.21 22.74 -14.48
CA ASP A 150 -1.63 22.66 -15.89
C ASP A 150 -2.66 23.74 -16.29
N ASP A 151 -3.22 24.49 -15.36
CA ASP A 151 -4.11 25.65 -15.61
C ASP A 151 -3.36 26.86 -16.21
N GLY A 152 -2.09 26.71 -16.49
CA GLY A 152 -1.23 27.70 -17.16
C GLY A 152 -1.09 27.48 -18.68
N VAL A 153 -2.07 26.88 -19.35
CA VAL A 153 -2.08 26.86 -20.82
C VAL A 153 -2.27 28.28 -21.31
N VAL A 154 -1.16 28.93 -21.63
CA VAL A 154 -1.16 30.15 -22.45
C VAL A 154 -1.73 29.74 -23.80
N LEU A 155 -3.00 30.06 -24.02
CA LEU A 155 -3.55 30.05 -25.37
C LEU A 155 -2.67 30.99 -26.19
N HIS A 156 -1.77 30.44 -26.97
CA HIS A 156 -1.15 31.21 -28.04
C HIS A 156 -2.29 31.58 -28.97
N GLU A 157 -2.70 32.85 -28.91
CA GLU A 157 -3.49 33.47 -29.98
C GLU A 157 -2.76 33.16 -31.28
N HIS A 158 -3.40 32.33 -32.11
CA HIS A 158 -2.97 32.20 -33.48
C HIS A 158 -3.08 33.59 -34.13
N PRO A 159 -2.02 34.14 -34.70
CA PRO A 159 -2.15 35.37 -35.45
C PRO A 159 -3.20 35.13 -36.55
N GLU A 160 -4.25 35.95 -36.55
CA GLU A 160 -5.23 35.92 -37.60
C GLU A 160 -4.50 36.05 -38.96
N LEU A 161 -4.62 34.97 -39.74
CA LEU A 161 -4.21 35.02 -41.14
C LEU A 161 -5.15 35.99 -41.85
N THR A 162 -4.72 37.23 -42.04
CA THR A 162 -5.41 38.20 -42.92
C THR A 162 -5.49 37.59 -44.31
N PRO A 163 -6.69 37.42 -44.88
CA PRO A 163 -6.80 36.93 -46.24
C PRO A 163 -6.11 37.90 -47.20
N PRO A 164 -5.44 37.40 -48.24
CA PRO A 164 -4.80 38.28 -49.23
C PRO A 164 -5.87 39.15 -49.92
N LEU A 165 -5.63 40.45 -49.94
CA LEU A 165 -6.42 41.38 -50.70
C LEU A 165 -6.31 40.99 -52.20
N SER A 166 -7.45 40.60 -52.79
CA SER A 166 -7.52 40.40 -54.23
C SER A 166 -7.34 41.75 -54.96
N PRO A 167 -6.56 41.76 -56.03
CA PRO A 167 -6.38 42.97 -56.82
C PRO A 167 -7.64 43.42 -57.56
#